data_762938e5d5e23e50e18ca1baaed301fa
#
_entry.id   762938e5d5e23e50e18ca1baaed301fa
#
_cell.length_a   1.000
_cell.length_b   1.000
_cell.length_c   1.000
_cell.angle_alpha   90.00
_cell.angle_beta   90.00
_cell.angle_gamma   90.00
#
_symmetry.space_group_name_H-M   'P 1'
#
loop_
_entity.id
_entity.type
_entity.pdbx_description
1 polymer ?
#
loop_
_entity_poly.entity_id
_entity_poly.type
_entity_poly.pdbx_seq_one_letter_code
_entity_poly.pdbx_strand_id
1 'polypeptide(L)'
;SILLRLIGAFSVFLGFVVAALIARIIISLIHKRLKNQDASSVISIILQSVKTPITAILLISGLLSAYLLVLGIEDVLPSGFSDTRDLSIKIWKVISILITTFAIAKTIDHLIDWYLFNIAEKTETKIDDTLLPTLRRILPITIYAVGALVAIDSIGISISPILAGLGIGGLAVALAVQPTLSNFFAGTYVVTEGELKEGDFIELEGGPSGYVEEVGWRSTKIRSRFNNLVIIPNSRMAESIVTNYFSPTPAMNVIVTGGVAYESNLVDVEKYALEEARTVIEESEKAIKGTEPSFGFSNFGDSNVDFYVFLQAIDRAGTFGLRSELIKRIHDRFNREGIEINYPVRKLILPEPANDIGEIMFDPDNDTLKENT
;
A
#
# COMPACT_ATOMS: atom_id res chain seq x y z
N SER A 1 -32.42 -38.15 -53.84
CA SER A 1 -32.69 -39.49 -53.27
C SER A 1 -32.16 -39.48 -51.79
N ILE A 2 -32.82 -40.17 -50.93
CA ILE A 2 -32.52 -40.37 -49.51
C ILE A 2 -31.04 -40.79 -49.32
N LEU A 3 -30.56 -41.69 -50.14
CA LEU A 3 -29.21 -42.22 -50.15
C LEU A 3 -28.15 -41.08 -50.29
N LEU A 4 -28.39 -40.11 -51.16
CA LEU A 4 -27.49 -39.01 -51.43
C LEU A 4 -27.38 -38.07 -50.21
N ARG A 5 -28.48 -37.88 -49.51
CA ARG A 5 -28.52 -37.07 -48.28
C ARG A 5 -27.87 -37.79 -47.06
N LEU A 6 -28.05 -39.09 -46.96
CA LEU A 6 -27.34 -39.91 -45.94
C LEU A 6 -25.84 -39.92 -46.19
N ILE A 7 -25.41 -40.04 -47.47
CA ILE A 7 -23.99 -39.91 -47.83
C ILE A 7 -23.48 -38.51 -47.50
N GLY A 8 -24.27 -37.45 -47.74
CA GLY A 8 -23.93 -36.07 -47.40
C GLY A 8 -23.79 -35.87 -45.91
N ALA A 9 -24.73 -36.37 -45.10
CA ALA A 9 -24.66 -36.31 -43.63
C ALA A 9 -23.44 -37.04 -43.08
N PHE A 10 -23.14 -38.22 -43.59
CA PHE A 10 -21.95 -38.99 -43.23
C PHE A 10 -20.66 -38.25 -43.62
N SER A 11 -20.61 -37.65 -44.83
CA SER A 11 -19.45 -36.88 -45.28
C SER A 11 -19.20 -35.64 -44.43
N VAL A 12 -20.26 -34.92 -43.99
CA VAL A 12 -20.16 -33.79 -43.08
C VAL A 12 -19.64 -34.23 -41.72
N PHE A 13 -20.21 -35.30 -41.16
CA PHE A 13 -19.71 -35.84 -39.87
C PHE A 13 -18.24 -36.25 -39.97
N LEU A 14 -17.85 -36.96 -41.03
CA LEU A 14 -16.46 -37.33 -41.26
C LEU A 14 -15.54 -36.12 -41.38
N GLY A 15 -15.99 -35.04 -42.04
CA GLY A 15 -15.28 -33.77 -42.12
C GLY A 15 -14.99 -33.16 -40.76
N PHE A 16 -15.99 -33.16 -39.86
CA PHE A 16 -15.79 -32.69 -38.47
C PHE A 16 -14.86 -33.60 -37.64
N VAL A 17 -14.93 -34.92 -37.84
CA VAL A 17 -14.00 -35.88 -37.23
C VAL A 17 -12.56 -35.60 -37.68
N VAL A 18 -12.36 -35.39 -38.97
CA VAL A 18 -11.04 -35.03 -39.53
C VAL A 18 -10.56 -33.68 -38.97
N ALA A 19 -11.44 -32.67 -38.92
CA ALA A 19 -11.13 -31.37 -38.32
C ALA A 19 -10.75 -31.49 -36.84
N ALA A 20 -11.47 -32.30 -36.07
CA ALA A 20 -11.16 -32.57 -34.66
C ALA A 20 -9.80 -33.26 -34.47
N LEU A 21 -9.47 -34.23 -35.34
CA LEU A 21 -8.17 -34.89 -35.34
C LEU A 21 -7.04 -33.92 -35.71
N ILE A 22 -7.24 -33.11 -36.75
CA ILE A 22 -6.25 -32.07 -37.14
C ILE A 22 -6.04 -31.08 -36.02
N ALA A 23 -7.11 -30.53 -35.42
CA ALA A 23 -7.01 -29.61 -34.27
C ALA A 23 -6.23 -30.25 -33.12
N ARG A 24 -6.55 -31.50 -32.78
CA ARG A 24 -5.86 -32.27 -31.74
C ARG A 24 -4.37 -32.45 -32.03
N ILE A 25 -4.01 -32.77 -33.28
CA ILE A 25 -2.62 -32.93 -33.71
C ILE A 25 -1.87 -31.60 -33.65
N ILE A 26 -2.46 -30.52 -34.21
CA ILE A 26 -1.84 -29.17 -34.19
C ILE A 26 -1.59 -28.71 -32.77
N ILE A 27 -2.60 -28.78 -31.90
CA ILE A 27 -2.46 -28.39 -30.47
C ILE A 27 -1.37 -29.24 -29.81
N SER A 28 -1.30 -30.54 -30.09
CA SER A 28 -0.32 -31.45 -29.54
C SER A 28 1.12 -31.14 -30.01
N LEU A 29 1.27 -30.79 -31.31
CA LEU A 29 2.58 -30.42 -31.88
C LEU A 29 3.07 -29.09 -31.31
N ILE A 30 2.20 -28.08 -31.23
CA ILE A 30 2.54 -26.79 -30.63
C ILE A 30 2.91 -26.96 -29.15
N HIS A 31 2.10 -27.72 -28.41
CA HIS A 31 2.40 -28.04 -27.00
C HIS A 31 3.76 -28.73 -26.81
N LYS A 32 4.07 -29.74 -27.64
CA LYS A 32 5.34 -30.46 -27.60
C LYS A 32 6.50 -29.57 -27.97
N ARG A 33 6.35 -28.66 -28.93
CA ARG A 33 7.40 -27.70 -29.32
C ARG A 33 7.70 -26.68 -28.22
N LEU A 34 6.65 -26.14 -27.59
CA LEU A 34 6.79 -25.19 -26.47
C LEU A 34 7.39 -25.85 -25.23
N LYS A 35 7.00 -27.07 -24.91
CA LYS A 35 7.54 -27.82 -23.77
C LYS A 35 9.05 -28.11 -23.92
N ASN A 36 9.56 -28.20 -25.14
CA ASN A 36 10.97 -28.43 -25.40
C ASN A 36 11.79 -27.11 -25.28
N GLN A 37 11.16 -25.94 -25.38
CA GLN A 37 11.84 -24.64 -25.27
C GLN A 37 11.79 -24.07 -23.86
N ASP A 38 10.67 -24.26 -23.15
CA ASP A 38 10.50 -23.81 -21.76
C ASP A 38 9.41 -24.65 -21.10
N ALA A 39 9.81 -25.54 -20.18
CA ALA A 39 8.88 -26.48 -19.54
C ALA A 39 7.75 -25.80 -18.73
N SER A 40 7.88 -24.50 -18.43
CA SER A 40 6.97 -23.71 -17.59
C SER A 40 6.12 -22.69 -18.35
N SER A 41 5.98 -22.83 -19.68
CA SER A 41 5.22 -21.86 -20.49
C SER A 41 3.73 -21.89 -20.17
N VAL A 42 3.15 -20.73 -19.76
CA VAL A 42 1.70 -20.51 -19.58
C VAL A 42 0.89 -20.97 -20.80
N ILE A 43 1.42 -20.74 -22.00
CA ILE A 43 0.80 -21.14 -23.26
C ILE A 43 0.64 -22.66 -23.35
N SER A 44 1.61 -23.42 -22.83
CA SER A 44 1.56 -24.89 -22.79
C SER A 44 0.39 -25.39 -21.94
N ILE A 45 0.12 -24.74 -20.79
CA ILE A 45 -0.99 -25.08 -19.88
C ILE A 45 -2.34 -24.81 -20.56
N ILE A 46 -2.48 -23.63 -21.17
CA ILE A 46 -3.70 -23.26 -21.88
C ILE A 46 -3.98 -24.25 -23.01
N LEU A 47 -2.99 -24.57 -23.83
CA LEU A 47 -3.14 -25.52 -24.95
C LEU A 47 -3.54 -26.92 -24.47
N GLN A 48 -2.97 -27.38 -23.36
CA GLN A 48 -3.31 -28.67 -22.77
C GLN A 48 -4.76 -28.70 -22.26
N SER A 49 -5.20 -27.63 -21.60
CA SER A 49 -6.54 -27.52 -21.03
C SER A 49 -7.62 -27.41 -22.10
N VAL A 50 -7.35 -26.73 -23.23
CA VAL A 50 -8.31 -26.46 -24.29
C VAL A 50 -8.38 -27.59 -25.33
N LYS A 51 -7.38 -28.46 -25.41
CA LYS A 51 -7.28 -29.57 -26.39
C LYS A 51 -8.51 -30.48 -26.38
N THR A 52 -8.90 -31.01 -25.24
CA THR A 52 -10.03 -31.94 -25.11
C THR A 52 -11.38 -31.25 -25.34
N PRO A 53 -11.68 -30.08 -24.76
CA PRO A 53 -12.89 -29.33 -25.03
C PRO A 53 -13.11 -28.99 -26.49
N ILE A 54 -12.10 -28.47 -27.19
CA ILE A 54 -12.22 -28.17 -28.64
C ILE A 54 -12.55 -29.41 -29.44
N THR A 55 -11.87 -30.53 -29.20
CA THR A 55 -12.16 -31.77 -29.92
C THR A 55 -13.57 -32.27 -29.62
N ALA A 56 -14.04 -32.17 -28.38
CA ALA A 56 -15.41 -32.58 -28.01
C ALA A 56 -16.46 -31.69 -28.68
N ILE A 57 -16.31 -30.38 -28.68
CA ILE A 57 -17.23 -29.45 -29.33
C ILE A 57 -17.29 -29.71 -30.84
N LEU A 58 -16.16 -29.93 -31.51
CA LEU A 58 -16.13 -30.25 -32.93
C LEU A 58 -16.86 -31.55 -33.24
N LEU A 59 -16.66 -32.61 -32.45
CA LEU A 59 -17.36 -33.89 -32.65
C LEU A 59 -18.88 -33.79 -32.46
N ILE A 60 -19.31 -33.08 -31.38
CA ILE A 60 -20.74 -32.87 -31.11
C ILE A 60 -21.36 -31.97 -32.18
N SER A 61 -20.64 -30.95 -32.67
CA SER A 61 -21.10 -30.11 -33.80
C SER A 61 -21.24 -30.90 -35.09
N GLY A 62 -20.30 -31.81 -35.34
CA GLY A 62 -20.38 -32.71 -36.49
C GLY A 62 -21.60 -33.66 -36.42
N LEU A 63 -21.85 -34.20 -35.22
CA LEU A 63 -23.01 -35.06 -34.99
C LEU A 63 -24.34 -34.31 -35.20
N LEU A 64 -24.44 -33.10 -34.64
CA LEU A 64 -25.61 -32.24 -34.82
C LEU A 64 -25.82 -31.89 -36.30
N SER A 65 -24.75 -31.46 -36.97
CA SER A 65 -24.84 -31.09 -38.41
C SER A 65 -25.30 -32.25 -39.26
N ALA A 66 -24.77 -33.45 -39.04
CA ALA A 66 -25.21 -34.67 -39.72
C ALA A 66 -26.67 -35.00 -39.41
N TYR A 67 -27.09 -34.91 -38.15
CA TYR A 67 -28.47 -35.12 -37.73
C TYR A 67 -29.43 -34.11 -38.36
N LEU A 68 -29.10 -32.82 -38.40
CA LEU A 68 -29.92 -31.80 -39.04
C LEU A 68 -30.07 -32.01 -40.56
N LEU A 69 -29.04 -32.52 -41.25
CA LEU A 69 -29.11 -32.88 -42.65
C LEU A 69 -30.06 -34.08 -42.92
N VAL A 70 -30.09 -35.04 -42.00
CA VAL A 70 -31.04 -36.17 -42.08
C VAL A 70 -32.47 -35.72 -41.83
N LEU A 71 -32.68 -34.82 -40.83
CA LEU A 71 -34.00 -34.25 -40.51
C LEU A 71 -34.54 -33.35 -41.62
N GLY A 72 -33.68 -32.74 -42.45
CA GLY A 72 -34.12 -31.99 -43.66
C GLY A 72 -34.71 -32.82 -44.77
N ILE A 73 -34.95 -34.12 -44.56
CA ILE A 73 -35.62 -35.03 -45.50
C ILE A 73 -37.11 -34.94 -45.24
N GLU A 74 -37.77 -33.90 -45.77
CA GLU A 74 -39.20 -33.63 -45.57
C GLU A 74 -40.14 -34.76 -46.06
N ASP A 75 -39.70 -35.57 -47.01
CA ASP A 75 -40.49 -36.66 -47.61
C ASP A 75 -40.52 -37.97 -46.79
N VAL A 76 -39.76 -38.06 -45.69
CA VAL A 76 -39.58 -39.36 -44.98
C VAL A 76 -39.97 -39.25 -43.46
N LEU A 77 -40.09 -38.06 -42.92
CA LEU A 77 -40.32 -37.87 -41.46
C LEU A 77 -41.76 -37.36 -41.25
N PRO A 78 -42.49 -37.88 -40.22
CA PRO A 78 -43.80 -37.36 -39.83
C PRO A 78 -43.72 -35.90 -39.41
N SER A 79 -44.80 -35.14 -39.53
CA SER A 79 -44.92 -33.67 -39.25
C SER A 79 -44.57 -33.24 -37.85
N GLY A 80 -44.30 -34.13 -36.88
CA GLY A 80 -43.86 -33.83 -35.52
C GLY A 80 -42.34 -33.67 -35.35
N PHE A 81 -41.53 -33.86 -36.39
CA PHE A 81 -40.06 -33.79 -36.29
C PHE A 81 -39.45 -32.36 -36.36
N SER A 82 -40.23 -31.34 -36.74
CA SER A 82 -39.81 -29.95 -36.74
C SER A 82 -39.41 -29.48 -35.31
N ASP A 83 -40.15 -29.91 -34.32
CA ASP A 83 -39.89 -29.55 -32.90
C ASP A 83 -38.58 -30.18 -32.37
N THR A 84 -38.17 -31.33 -32.97
CA THR A 84 -36.92 -31.99 -32.58
C THR A 84 -35.67 -31.23 -33.05
N ARG A 85 -35.77 -30.45 -34.12
CA ARG A 85 -34.67 -29.61 -34.62
C ARG A 85 -34.30 -28.54 -33.62
N ASP A 86 -35.28 -27.78 -33.13
CA ASP A 86 -35.05 -26.68 -32.18
C ASP A 86 -34.55 -27.21 -30.83
N LEU A 87 -35.12 -28.35 -30.39
CA LEU A 87 -34.65 -29.05 -29.20
C LEU A 87 -33.19 -29.50 -29.34
N SER A 88 -32.83 -30.08 -30.47
CA SER A 88 -31.44 -30.54 -30.69
C SER A 88 -30.43 -29.41 -30.71
N ILE A 89 -30.79 -28.27 -31.31
CA ILE A 89 -29.94 -27.06 -31.30
C ILE A 89 -29.80 -26.50 -29.86
N LYS A 90 -30.87 -26.47 -29.06
CA LYS A 90 -30.84 -26.07 -27.68
C LYS A 90 -29.93 -26.97 -26.84
N ILE A 91 -30.08 -28.29 -26.99
CA ILE A 91 -29.25 -29.28 -26.30
C ILE A 91 -27.76 -29.09 -26.65
N TRP A 92 -27.47 -28.94 -27.95
CA TRP A 92 -26.09 -28.68 -28.41
C TRP A 92 -25.50 -27.40 -27.81
N LYS A 93 -26.26 -26.28 -27.77
CA LYS A 93 -25.85 -25.02 -27.16
C LYS A 93 -25.49 -25.24 -25.69
N VAL A 94 -26.38 -25.85 -24.91
CA VAL A 94 -26.17 -26.12 -23.49
C VAL A 94 -24.92 -26.97 -23.27
N ILE A 95 -24.75 -28.09 -24.01
CA ILE A 95 -23.59 -28.95 -23.85
C ILE A 95 -22.29 -28.21 -24.22
N SER A 96 -22.31 -27.43 -25.30
CA SER A 96 -21.15 -26.66 -25.76
C SER A 96 -20.76 -25.59 -24.73
N ILE A 97 -21.74 -24.89 -24.12
CA ILE A 97 -21.51 -23.91 -23.06
C ILE A 97 -20.93 -24.60 -21.83
N LEU A 98 -21.48 -25.73 -21.40
CA LEU A 98 -20.98 -26.47 -20.24
C LEU A 98 -19.55 -26.99 -20.44
N ILE A 99 -19.24 -27.53 -21.65
CA ILE A 99 -17.88 -27.96 -22.00
C ILE A 99 -16.91 -26.77 -21.96
N THR A 100 -17.32 -25.62 -22.52
CA THR A 100 -16.50 -24.40 -22.54
C THR A 100 -16.28 -23.88 -21.14
N THR A 101 -17.34 -23.81 -20.32
CA THR A 101 -17.26 -23.39 -18.88
C THR A 101 -16.32 -24.29 -18.11
N PHE A 102 -16.40 -25.60 -18.26
CA PHE A 102 -15.50 -26.56 -17.63
C PHE A 102 -14.05 -26.35 -18.09
N ALA A 103 -13.84 -26.08 -19.37
CA ALA A 103 -12.52 -25.82 -19.92
C ALA A 103 -11.89 -24.54 -19.32
N ILE A 104 -12.68 -23.48 -19.23
CA ILE A 104 -12.23 -22.20 -18.61
C ILE A 104 -11.88 -22.42 -17.14
N ALA A 105 -12.78 -23.04 -16.37
CA ALA A 105 -12.56 -23.31 -14.95
C ALA A 105 -11.28 -24.13 -14.71
N LYS A 106 -11.10 -25.20 -15.50
CA LYS A 106 -9.91 -26.06 -15.43
C LYS A 106 -8.63 -25.33 -15.85
N THR A 107 -8.72 -24.49 -16.88
CA THR A 107 -7.57 -23.68 -17.32
C THR A 107 -7.12 -22.72 -16.22
N ILE A 108 -8.06 -22.04 -15.56
CA ILE A 108 -7.76 -21.11 -14.46
C ILE A 108 -7.16 -21.87 -13.27
N ASP A 109 -7.70 -23.03 -12.91
CA ASP A 109 -7.13 -23.87 -11.83
C ASP A 109 -5.66 -24.25 -12.11
N HIS A 110 -5.37 -24.72 -13.33
CA HIS A 110 -3.99 -25.03 -13.74
C HIS A 110 -3.07 -23.81 -13.80
N LEU A 111 -3.59 -22.62 -14.15
CA LEU A 111 -2.81 -21.38 -14.15
C LEU A 111 -2.45 -20.95 -12.74
N ILE A 112 -3.37 -21.09 -11.81
CA ILE A 112 -3.12 -20.81 -10.38
C ILE A 112 -2.06 -21.79 -9.84
N ASP A 113 -2.19 -23.08 -10.13
CA ASP A 113 -1.18 -24.08 -9.73
C ASP A 113 0.19 -23.75 -10.30
N TRP A 114 0.25 -23.40 -11.59
CA TRP A 114 1.51 -23.01 -12.22
C TRP A 114 2.15 -21.80 -11.54
N TYR A 115 1.35 -20.78 -11.23
CA TYR A 115 1.83 -19.58 -10.54
C TYR A 115 2.39 -19.92 -9.15
N LEU A 116 1.63 -20.70 -8.37
CA LEU A 116 2.05 -21.14 -7.03
C LEU A 116 3.41 -21.85 -7.05
N PHE A 117 3.59 -22.83 -7.98
CA PHE A 117 4.81 -23.62 -8.06
C PHE A 117 6.01 -22.91 -8.67
N ASN A 118 5.80 -21.95 -9.61
CA ASN A 118 6.92 -21.37 -10.34
C ASN A 118 7.31 -19.97 -9.89
N ILE A 119 6.39 -19.22 -9.29
CA ILE A 119 6.57 -17.82 -8.94
C ILE A 119 6.46 -17.62 -7.42
N ALA A 120 5.41 -18.10 -6.79
CA ALA A 120 5.15 -17.85 -5.37
C ALA A 120 6.25 -18.42 -4.45
N GLU A 121 6.83 -19.58 -4.76
CA GLU A 121 7.96 -20.16 -4.00
C GLU A 121 9.23 -19.30 -4.06
N LYS A 122 9.35 -18.38 -5.03
CA LYS A 122 10.54 -17.53 -5.23
C LYS A 122 10.33 -16.11 -4.70
N THR A 123 9.11 -15.75 -4.33
CA THR A 123 8.79 -14.43 -3.77
C THR A 123 8.72 -14.53 -2.25
N GLU A 124 9.42 -13.62 -1.56
CA GLU A 124 9.38 -13.51 -0.08
C GLU A 124 8.06 -12.94 0.44
N THR A 125 7.09 -12.67 -0.45
CA THR A 125 5.82 -12.03 -0.11
C THR A 125 4.78 -13.05 0.38
N LYS A 126 4.35 -12.91 1.62
CA LYS A 126 3.27 -13.71 2.24
C LYS A 126 1.87 -13.48 1.63
N ILE A 127 1.76 -12.64 0.62
CA ILE A 127 0.51 -12.34 -0.09
C ILE A 127 0.00 -13.58 -0.82
N ASP A 128 0.91 -14.28 -1.49
CA ASP A 128 0.62 -15.44 -2.33
C ASP A 128 0.04 -16.59 -1.52
N ASP A 129 0.51 -16.76 -0.28
CA ASP A 129 0.07 -17.83 0.62
C ASP A 129 -1.37 -17.65 1.13
N THR A 130 -1.88 -16.43 1.17
CA THR A 130 -3.20 -16.12 1.76
C THR A 130 -4.28 -15.90 0.70
N LEU A 131 -3.98 -15.14 -0.35
CA LEU A 131 -4.96 -14.74 -1.36
C LEU A 131 -5.21 -15.81 -2.42
N LEU A 132 -4.15 -16.46 -2.92
CA LEU A 132 -4.27 -17.44 -4.00
C LEU A 132 -5.09 -18.67 -3.63
N PRO A 133 -4.97 -19.29 -2.45
CA PRO A 133 -5.85 -20.39 -2.06
C PRO A 133 -7.33 -20.00 -1.98
N THR A 134 -7.60 -18.74 -1.58
CA THR A 134 -8.97 -18.21 -1.54
C THR A 134 -9.52 -18.00 -2.95
N LEU A 135 -8.75 -17.39 -3.85
CA LEU A 135 -9.12 -17.23 -5.25
C LEU A 135 -9.33 -18.57 -5.97
N ARG A 136 -8.44 -19.54 -5.73
CA ARG A 136 -8.57 -20.91 -6.25
C ARG A 136 -9.89 -21.56 -5.87
N ARG A 137 -10.42 -21.29 -4.69
CA ARG A 137 -11.71 -21.84 -4.26
C ARG A 137 -12.90 -21.09 -4.86
N ILE A 138 -12.84 -19.77 -4.98
CA ILE A 138 -13.96 -18.91 -5.39
C ILE A 138 -14.11 -18.87 -6.91
N LEU A 139 -13.03 -18.74 -7.68
CA LEU A 139 -13.07 -18.55 -9.12
C LEU A 139 -13.79 -19.68 -9.88
N PRO A 140 -13.53 -20.98 -9.63
CA PRO A 140 -14.26 -22.05 -10.32
C PRO A 140 -15.75 -22.03 -10.04
N ILE A 141 -16.16 -21.76 -8.78
CA ILE A 141 -17.57 -21.65 -8.41
C ILE A 141 -18.25 -20.53 -9.17
N THR A 142 -17.61 -19.36 -9.26
CA THR A 142 -18.14 -18.22 -10.02
C THR A 142 -18.26 -18.54 -11.51
N ILE A 143 -17.25 -19.19 -12.10
CA ILE A 143 -17.26 -19.59 -13.52
C ILE A 143 -18.39 -20.58 -13.80
N TYR A 144 -18.56 -21.59 -12.94
CA TYR A 144 -19.67 -22.56 -13.10
C TYR A 144 -21.03 -21.89 -12.94
N ALA A 145 -21.18 -20.96 -12.00
CA ALA A 145 -22.42 -20.21 -11.80
C ALA A 145 -22.76 -19.38 -13.05
N VAL A 146 -21.79 -18.63 -13.58
CA VAL A 146 -21.97 -17.85 -14.82
C VAL A 146 -22.25 -18.75 -16.01
N GLY A 147 -21.52 -19.83 -16.17
CA GLY A 147 -21.73 -20.80 -17.25
C GLY A 147 -23.12 -21.44 -17.19
N ALA A 148 -23.61 -21.77 -16.00
CA ALA A 148 -24.98 -22.28 -15.81
C ALA A 148 -26.03 -21.24 -16.20
N LEU A 149 -25.85 -19.97 -15.84
CA LEU A 149 -26.75 -18.89 -16.25
C LEU A 149 -26.80 -18.73 -17.79
N VAL A 150 -25.63 -18.70 -18.43
CA VAL A 150 -25.53 -18.60 -19.88
C VAL A 150 -26.19 -19.82 -20.56
N ALA A 151 -26.06 -21.02 -20.00
CA ALA A 151 -26.70 -22.22 -20.49
C ALA A 151 -28.25 -22.13 -20.40
N ILE A 152 -28.76 -21.63 -19.26
CA ILE A 152 -30.21 -21.41 -19.07
C ILE A 152 -30.76 -20.37 -20.06
N ASP A 153 -30.03 -19.24 -20.22
CA ASP A 153 -30.42 -18.20 -21.17
C ASP A 153 -30.45 -18.72 -22.62
N SER A 154 -29.50 -19.60 -22.98
CA SER A 154 -29.39 -20.18 -24.34
C SER A 154 -30.60 -21.04 -24.78
N ILE A 155 -31.39 -21.51 -23.82
CA ILE A 155 -32.63 -22.26 -24.06
C ILE A 155 -33.87 -21.38 -24.06
N GLY A 156 -33.73 -20.07 -23.86
CA GLY A 156 -34.80 -19.08 -23.90
C GLY A 156 -35.46 -18.76 -22.57
N ILE A 157 -34.83 -19.16 -21.44
CA ILE A 157 -35.29 -18.78 -20.10
C ILE A 157 -34.60 -17.45 -19.71
N SER A 158 -35.38 -16.41 -19.46
CA SER A 158 -34.85 -15.10 -19.10
C SER A 158 -34.11 -15.15 -17.77
N ILE A 159 -32.84 -14.79 -17.78
CA ILE A 159 -31.97 -14.69 -16.58
C ILE A 159 -31.92 -13.27 -16.02
N SER A 160 -32.62 -12.31 -16.66
CA SER A 160 -32.59 -10.88 -16.22
C SER A 160 -32.88 -10.65 -14.71
N PRO A 161 -33.90 -11.32 -14.11
CA PRO A 161 -34.12 -11.16 -12.66
C PRO A 161 -32.97 -11.69 -11.80
N ILE A 162 -32.32 -12.77 -12.23
CA ILE A 162 -31.16 -13.36 -11.55
C ILE A 162 -29.96 -12.42 -11.66
N LEU A 163 -29.72 -11.87 -12.86
CA LEU A 163 -28.63 -10.90 -13.10
C LEU A 163 -28.83 -9.62 -12.29
N ALA A 164 -30.08 -9.12 -12.17
CA ALA A 164 -30.38 -7.96 -11.33
C ALA A 164 -30.05 -8.25 -9.86
N GLY A 165 -30.45 -9.41 -9.32
CA GLY A 165 -30.12 -9.83 -7.98
C GLY A 165 -28.62 -10.00 -7.75
N LEU A 166 -27.91 -10.63 -8.71
CA LEU A 166 -26.45 -10.78 -8.69
C LEU A 166 -25.73 -9.43 -8.76
N GLY A 167 -26.28 -8.46 -9.53
CA GLY A 167 -25.74 -7.10 -9.61
C GLY A 167 -25.78 -6.39 -8.26
N ILE A 168 -26.92 -6.43 -7.57
CA ILE A 168 -27.09 -5.85 -6.23
C ILE A 168 -26.21 -6.60 -5.21
N GLY A 169 -26.21 -7.93 -5.23
CA GLY A 169 -25.36 -8.75 -4.37
C GLY A 169 -23.86 -8.50 -4.62
N GLY A 170 -23.47 -8.37 -5.88
CA GLY A 170 -22.11 -8.05 -6.29
C GLY A 170 -21.66 -6.67 -5.78
N LEU A 171 -22.54 -5.66 -5.85
CA LEU A 171 -22.28 -4.34 -5.28
C LEU A 171 -22.08 -4.42 -3.76
N ALA A 172 -22.93 -5.16 -3.06
CA ALA A 172 -22.78 -5.35 -1.62
C ALA A 172 -21.46 -6.02 -1.25
N VAL A 173 -21.04 -7.06 -2.00
CA VAL A 173 -19.73 -7.71 -1.82
C VAL A 173 -18.59 -6.75 -2.13
N ALA A 174 -18.68 -5.97 -3.23
CA ALA A 174 -17.65 -5.00 -3.59
C ALA A 174 -17.43 -3.96 -2.48
N LEU A 175 -18.51 -3.41 -1.90
CA LEU A 175 -18.45 -2.48 -0.78
C LEU A 175 -17.86 -3.12 0.49
N ALA A 176 -18.18 -4.39 0.74
CA ALA A 176 -17.62 -5.12 1.89
C ALA A 176 -16.12 -5.39 1.77
N VAL A 177 -15.61 -5.62 0.56
CA VAL A 177 -14.19 -5.92 0.29
C VAL A 177 -13.37 -4.64 0.03
N GLN A 178 -14.01 -3.52 -0.24
CA GLN A 178 -13.37 -2.25 -0.59
C GLN A 178 -12.22 -1.84 0.36
N PRO A 179 -12.35 -1.92 1.71
CA PRO A 179 -11.24 -1.53 2.60
C PRO A 179 -10.04 -2.46 2.49
N THR A 180 -10.26 -3.74 2.23
CA THR A 180 -9.18 -4.72 2.05
C THR A 180 -8.41 -4.43 0.77
N LEU A 181 -9.12 -4.14 -0.32
CA LEU A 181 -8.55 -3.83 -1.62
C LEU A 181 -7.80 -2.49 -1.60
N SER A 182 -8.36 -1.48 -0.90
CA SER A 182 -7.70 -0.19 -0.68
C SER A 182 -6.35 -0.36 0.03
N ASN A 183 -6.31 -1.14 1.12
CA ASN A 183 -5.06 -1.40 1.84
C ASN A 183 -4.03 -2.16 0.99
N PHE A 184 -4.48 -3.09 0.16
CA PHE A 184 -3.61 -3.84 -0.75
C PHE A 184 -2.96 -2.91 -1.79
N PHE A 185 -3.74 -2.09 -2.48
CA PHE A 185 -3.22 -1.15 -3.47
C PHE A 185 -2.32 -0.09 -2.83
N ALA A 186 -2.71 0.45 -1.68
CA ALA A 186 -1.89 1.39 -0.93
C ALA A 186 -0.54 0.78 -0.52
N GLY A 187 -0.53 -0.46 -0.03
CA GLY A 187 0.71 -1.16 0.32
C GLY A 187 1.61 -1.38 -0.89
N THR A 188 1.04 -1.79 -2.01
CA THR A 188 1.77 -1.95 -3.27
C THR A 188 2.37 -0.62 -3.73
N TYR A 189 1.61 0.47 -3.61
CA TYR A 189 2.04 1.82 -3.98
C TYR A 189 3.23 2.28 -3.12
N VAL A 190 3.11 2.19 -1.80
CA VAL A 190 4.17 2.56 -0.84
C VAL A 190 5.48 1.81 -1.13
N VAL A 191 5.39 0.50 -1.44
CA VAL A 191 6.58 -0.31 -1.76
C VAL A 191 7.16 0.06 -3.12
N THR A 192 6.31 0.30 -4.13
CA THR A 192 6.75 0.56 -5.51
C THR A 192 7.41 1.93 -5.66
N GLU A 193 6.93 2.95 -4.96
CA GLU A 193 7.55 4.28 -4.96
C GLU A 193 8.90 4.30 -4.24
N GLY A 194 9.11 3.37 -3.32
CA GLY A 194 10.39 3.21 -2.62
C GLY A 194 10.75 4.38 -1.68
N GLU A 195 9.78 5.22 -1.34
CA GLU A 195 9.96 6.36 -0.44
C GLU A 195 10.05 5.95 1.03
N LEU A 196 9.52 4.77 1.36
CA LEU A 196 9.59 4.17 2.70
C LEU A 196 10.35 2.85 2.63
N LYS A 197 11.41 2.73 3.42
CA LYS A 197 12.25 1.53 3.52
C LYS A 197 12.25 1.01 4.95
N GLU A 198 12.49 -0.29 5.09
CA GLU A 198 12.76 -0.88 6.40
C GLU A 198 13.98 -0.22 7.04
N GLY A 199 13.85 0.17 8.29
CA GLY A 199 14.87 0.92 9.04
C GLY A 199 14.69 2.43 9.02
N ASP A 200 13.89 3.02 8.14
CA ASP A 200 13.62 4.45 8.12
C ASP A 200 12.85 4.87 9.38
N PHE A 201 13.23 6.02 9.96
CA PHE A 201 12.41 6.65 10.99
C PHE A 201 11.40 7.59 10.35
N ILE A 202 10.12 7.31 10.57
CA ILE A 202 9.01 8.08 10.02
C ILE A 202 8.12 8.67 11.13
N GLU A 203 7.42 9.73 10.77
CA GLU A 203 6.42 10.37 11.61
C GLU A 203 5.19 10.73 10.75
N LEU A 204 4.02 10.27 11.16
CA LEU A 204 2.76 10.63 10.53
C LEU A 204 2.23 11.92 11.15
N GLU A 205 1.67 12.80 10.35
CA GLU A 205 1.04 14.04 10.84
C GLU A 205 -0.10 13.71 11.81
N GLY A 206 0.01 14.22 13.05
CA GLY A 206 -0.95 13.94 14.13
C GLY A 206 -1.06 12.45 14.52
N GLY A 207 -0.07 11.64 14.14
CA GLY A 207 -0.05 10.20 14.34
C GLY A 207 1.20 9.67 15.04
N PRO A 208 1.41 8.37 15.00
CA PRO A 208 2.57 7.73 15.60
C PRO A 208 3.86 7.99 14.82
N SER A 209 4.99 7.89 15.52
CA SER A 209 6.33 7.92 14.94
C SER A 209 7.15 6.70 15.37
N GLY A 210 8.04 6.24 14.49
CA GLY A 210 8.89 5.08 14.79
C GLY A 210 9.71 4.62 13.59
N TYR A 211 10.51 3.56 13.82
CA TYR A 211 11.28 2.90 12.78
C TYR A 211 10.40 1.91 12.02
N VAL A 212 10.42 1.96 10.70
CA VAL A 212 9.74 1.01 9.84
C VAL A 212 10.38 -0.36 10.01
N GLU A 213 9.60 -1.36 10.46
CA GLU A 213 10.07 -2.75 10.60
C GLU A 213 9.69 -3.60 9.39
N GLU A 214 8.48 -3.40 8.87
CA GLU A 214 7.96 -4.18 7.75
C GLU A 214 6.86 -3.40 7.05
N VAL A 215 6.89 -3.37 5.74
CA VAL A 215 5.78 -2.92 4.90
C VAL A 215 5.06 -4.15 4.35
N GLY A 216 4.00 -4.58 5.05
CA GLY A 216 3.20 -5.72 4.63
C GLY A 216 2.15 -5.34 3.58
N TRP A 217 1.47 -6.34 3.02
CA TRP A 217 0.45 -6.12 1.97
C TRP A 217 -0.77 -5.30 2.44
N ARG A 218 -1.11 -5.35 3.73
CA ARG A 218 -2.26 -4.65 4.31
C ARG A 218 -1.87 -3.53 5.26
N SER A 219 -0.75 -3.65 5.94
CA SER A 219 -0.34 -2.75 7.01
C SER A 219 1.16 -2.62 7.09
N THR A 220 1.60 -1.41 7.41
CA THR A 220 2.99 -1.10 7.75
C THR A 220 3.17 -1.19 9.26
N LYS A 221 4.23 -1.84 9.70
CA LYS A 221 4.60 -1.98 11.10
C LYS A 221 5.73 -1.03 11.41
N ILE A 222 5.57 -0.21 12.45
CA ILE A 222 6.63 0.66 12.94
C ILE A 222 6.91 0.38 14.41
N ARG A 223 8.18 0.47 14.80
CA ARG A 223 8.61 0.36 16.20
C ARG A 223 8.81 1.75 16.79
N SER A 224 7.97 2.09 17.77
CA SER A 224 8.05 3.37 18.47
C SER A 224 9.33 3.48 19.31
N ARG A 225 9.65 4.70 19.79
CA ARG A 225 10.76 4.94 20.71
C ARG A 225 10.66 4.16 22.04
N PHE A 226 9.44 3.80 22.44
CA PHE A 226 9.19 3.00 23.64
C PHE A 226 9.24 1.49 23.39
N ASN A 227 9.76 1.08 22.22
CA ASN A 227 9.85 -0.31 21.78
C ASN A 227 8.49 -1.01 21.61
N ASN A 228 7.43 -0.24 21.37
CA ASN A 228 6.10 -0.77 21.06
C ASN A 228 5.92 -0.91 19.55
N LEU A 229 5.29 -2.00 19.13
CA LEU A 229 4.89 -2.19 17.75
C LEU A 229 3.60 -1.43 17.46
N VAL A 230 3.62 -0.54 16.50
CA VAL A 230 2.44 0.18 16.00
C VAL A 230 2.14 -0.33 14.61
N ILE A 231 0.89 -0.78 14.40
CA ILE A 231 0.42 -1.34 13.13
C ILE A 231 -0.49 -0.32 12.48
N ILE A 232 -0.09 0.17 11.31
CA ILE A 232 -0.81 1.21 10.57
C ILE A 232 -1.36 0.60 9.28
N PRO A 233 -2.68 0.66 9.03
CA PRO A 233 -3.25 0.25 7.74
C PRO A 233 -2.60 1.03 6.59
N ASN A 234 -2.26 0.35 5.50
CA ASN A 234 -1.57 1.00 4.38
C ASN A 234 -2.40 2.10 3.72
N SER A 235 -3.73 1.97 3.67
CA SER A 235 -4.62 3.03 3.18
C SER A 235 -4.45 4.32 3.98
N ARG A 236 -4.33 4.22 5.33
CA ARG A 236 -4.08 5.37 6.19
C ARG A 236 -2.68 5.95 5.97
N MET A 237 -1.68 5.08 5.75
CA MET A 237 -0.32 5.51 5.44
C MET A 237 -0.27 6.35 4.16
N ALA A 238 -0.92 5.87 3.10
CA ALA A 238 -0.96 6.53 1.80
C ALA A 238 -1.76 7.85 1.78
N GLU A 239 -2.74 7.99 2.70
CA GLU A 239 -3.55 9.21 2.82
C GLU A 239 -2.93 10.26 3.76
N SER A 240 -1.91 9.87 4.57
CA SER A 240 -1.30 10.75 5.57
C SER A 240 -0.10 11.50 4.99
N ILE A 241 0.18 12.68 5.54
CA ILE A 241 1.49 13.32 5.36
C ILE A 241 2.48 12.55 6.22
N VAL A 242 3.51 12.00 5.58
CA VAL A 242 4.56 11.23 6.24
C VAL A 242 5.88 11.99 6.13
N THR A 243 6.48 12.30 7.28
CA THR A 243 7.84 12.83 7.35
C THR A 243 8.81 11.66 7.46
N ASN A 244 9.64 11.45 6.44
CA ASN A 244 10.73 10.48 6.47
C ASN A 244 12.03 11.19 6.86
N TYR A 245 12.61 10.80 8.02
CA TYR A 245 13.83 11.41 8.56
C TYR A 245 15.12 10.79 7.99
N PHE A 246 15.01 9.81 7.10
CA PHE A 246 16.14 9.17 6.41
C PHE A 246 16.22 9.55 4.93
N SER A 247 15.19 10.21 4.39
CA SER A 247 15.13 10.64 3.00
C SER A 247 15.15 12.17 2.90
N PRO A 248 15.88 12.78 1.94
CA PRO A 248 16.77 12.14 0.96
C PRO A 248 18.10 11.66 1.53
N THR A 249 18.48 12.12 2.73
CA THR A 249 19.66 11.69 3.48
C THR A 249 19.32 11.61 4.97
N PRO A 250 19.98 10.76 5.76
CA PRO A 250 19.76 10.69 7.21
C PRO A 250 20.27 11.93 7.97
N ALA A 251 21.04 12.80 7.30
CA ALA A 251 21.60 14.01 7.88
C ALA A 251 20.49 14.97 8.35
N MET A 252 20.62 15.47 9.56
CA MET A 252 19.64 16.36 10.17
C MET A 252 20.24 17.64 10.71
N ASN A 253 19.50 18.71 10.55
CA ASN A 253 19.86 19.99 11.10
C ASN A 253 19.56 20.04 12.61
N VAL A 254 20.50 20.54 13.37
CA VAL A 254 20.41 20.77 14.82
C VAL A 254 20.47 22.27 15.07
N ILE A 255 19.46 22.78 15.74
CA ILE A 255 19.40 24.18 16.16
C ILE A 255 19.46 24.22 17.68
N VAL A 256 20.46 24.92 18.25
CA VAL A 256 20.55 25.25 19.65
C VAL A 256 20.24 26.73 19.83
N THR A 257 19.24 27.04 20.62
CA THR A 257 18.85 28.42 20.94
C THR A 257 19.26 28.77 22.37
N GLY A 258 19.64 30.00 22.57
CA GLY A 258 19.97 30.56 23.87
C GLY A 258 19.74 32.07 23.91
N GLY A 259 19.94 32.68 25.08
CA GLY A 259 19.85 34.12 25.24
C GLY A 259 20.96 34.65 26.15
N VAL A 260 21.46 35.84 25.86
CA VAL A 260 22.50 36.54 26.64
C VAL A 260 21.99 37.89 27.09
N ALA A 261 22.57 38.44 28.18
CA ALA A 261 22.24 39.76 28.71
C ALA A 261 22.39 40.84 27.64
N TYR A 262 21.59 41.90 27.73
CA TYR A 262 21.66 43.07 26.86
C TYR A 262 23.00 43.80 26.94
N GLU A 263 23.68 43.67 28.06
CA GLU A 263 24.98 44.25 28.34
C GLU A 263 26.13 43.44 27.74
N SER A 264 25.86 42.23 27.27
CA SER A 264 26.89 41.34 26.70
C SER A 264 27.45 41.92 25.39
N ASN A 265 28.76 41.73 25.17
CA ASN A 265 29.36 42.00 23.87
C ASN A 265 28.92 40.94 22.82
N LEU A 266 28.03 41.31 21.94
CA LEU A 266 27.47 40.38 20.95
C LEU A 266 28.51 39.79 20.00
N VAL A 267 29.61 40.51 19.73
CA VAL A 267 30.72 40.02 18.88
C VAL A 267 31.45 38.86 19.57
N ASP A 268 31.68 38.96 20.87
CA ASP A 268 32.34 37.91 21.66
C ASP A 268 31.39 36.70 21.82
N VAL A 269 30.10 36.94 22.00
CA VAL A 269 29.07 35.88 22.04
C VAL A 269 29.10 35.02 20.77
N GLU A 270 29.04 35.65 19.61
CA GLU A 270 29.12 34.97 18.29
C GLU A 270 30.42 34.19 18.16
N LYS A 271 31.54 34.85 18.45
CA LYS A 271 32.89 34.26 18.36
C LYS A 271 33.00 32.98 19.18
N TYR A 272 32.68 33.06 20.47
CA TYR A 272 32.83 31.91 21.38
C TYR A 272 31.82 30.79 21.08
N ALA A 273 30.60 31.13 20.72
CA ALA A 273 29.61 30.13 20.33
C ALA A 273 30.03 29.35 19.05
N LEU A 274 30.60 30.06 18.07
CA LEU A 274 31.13 29.41 16.86
C LEU A 274 32.39 28.58 17.10
N GLU A 275 33.32 29.06 18.00
CA GLU A 275 34.49 28.27 18.39
C GLU A 275 34.08 26.94 19.01
N GLU A 276 33.15 26.95 19.96
CA GLU A 276 32.66 25.72 20.59
C GLU A 276 31.89 24.83 19.60
N ALA A 277 31.10 25.41 18.70
CA ALA A 277 30.41 24.65 17.69
C ALA A 277 31.36 23.94 16.72
N ARG A 278 32.47 24.61 16.28
CA ARG A 278 33.52 23.97 15.47
C ARG A 278 34.20 22.83 16.21
N THR A 279 34.52 23.04 17.48
CA THR A 279 35.11 22.00 18.33
C THR A 279 34.21 20.80 18.47
N VAL A 280 32.88 21.01 18.65
CA VAL A 280 31.88 19.93 18.68
C VAL A 280 31.84 19.18 17.35
N ILE A 281 31.87 19.88 16.22
CA ILE A 281 31.88 19.24 14.89
C ILE A 281 33.15 18.38 14.72
N GLU A 282 34.29 18.83 15.21
CA GLU A 282 35.57 18.11 15.08
C GLU A 282 35.65 16.87 16.00
N GLU A 283 35.18 16.99 17.24
CA GLU A 283 35.33 15.94 18.24
C GLU A 283 34.17 14.92 18.28
N SER A 284 32.94 15.36 18.02
CA SER A 284 31.77 14.49 18.14
C SER A 284 31.58 13.59 16.94
N GLU A 285 31.48 12.29 17.15
CA GLU A 285 31.15 11.32 16.09
C GLU A 285 29.71 11.49 15.54
N LYS A 286 28.89 12.27 16.24
CA LYS A 286 27.49 12.53 15.88
C LYS A 286 27.33 13.68 14.91
N ALA A 287 28.39 14.48 14.68
CA ALA A 287 28.39 15.61 13.77
C ALA A 287 28.88 15.20 12.36
N ILE A 288 28.36 15.87 11.35
CA ILE A 288 28.91 15.74 10.00
C ILE A 288 30.21 16.56 9.94
N LYS A 289 31.31 15.85 9.73
CA LYS A 289 32.66 16.47 9.65
C LYS A 289 32.76 17.37 8.42
N GLY A 290 33.54 18.46 8.59
CA GLY A 290 33.80 19.40 7.50
C GLY A 290 32.65 20.35 7.16
N THR A 291 31.57 20.35 7.95
CA THR A 291 30.51 21.35 7.83
C THR A 291 30.87 22.58 8.68
N GLU A 292 30.52 23.77 8.19
CA GLU A 292 30.69 25.00 8.96
C GLU A 292 29.41 25.28 9.77
N PRO A 293 29.51 25.54 11.09
CA PRO A 293 28.38 25.97 11.88
C PRO A 293 27.94 27.37 11.49
N SER A 294 26.68 27.70 11.62
CA SER A 294 26.22 29.07 11.49
C SER A 294 25.62 29.57 12.80
N PHE A 295 25.78 30.88 13.01
CA PHE A 295 25.30 31.61 14.18
C PHE A 295 24.42 32.77 13.73
N GLY A 296 23.46 33.16 14.53
CA GLY A 296 22.69 34.38 14.31
C GLY A 296 21.93 34.80 15.55
N PHE A 297 21.72 36.11 15.69
CA PHE A 297 20.76 36.66 16.65
C PHE A 297 19.37 36.63 16.03
N SER A 298 18.38 36.19 16.79
CA SER A 298 17.02 35.99 16.27
C SER A 298 16.02 37.01 16.75
N ASN A 299 16.20 37.54 17.98
CA ASN A 299 15.23 38.46 18.58
C ASN A 299 15.83 39.22 19.76
N PHE A 300 15.23 40.39 20.05
CA PHE A 300 15.35 41.06 21.35
C PHE A 300 14.21 40.55 22.24
N GLY A 301 14.55 39.65 23.17
CA GLY A 301 13.61 39.07 24.12
C GLY A 301 13.29 39.99 25.29
N ASP A 302 12.41 39.55 26.20
CA ASP A 302 11.98 40.35 27.34
C ASP A 302 13.13 40.70 28.29
N SER A 303 14.17 39.86 28.37
CA SER A 303 15.30 40.06 29.29
C SER A 303 16.66 39.70 28.67
N ASN A 304 16.72 39.37 27.39
CA ASN A 304 17.90 38.83 26.72
C ASN A 304 17.91 39.13 25.24
N VAL A 305 19.07 39.02 24.61
CA VAL A 305 19.22 38.95 23.16
C VAL A 305 19.28 37.47 22.79
N ASP A 306 18.29 37.01 22.03
CA ASP A 306 18.18 35.62 21.62
C ASP A 306 19.11 35.30 20.46
N PHE A 307 19.77 34.17 20.53
CA PHE A 307 20.65 33.68 19.47
C PHE A 307 20.34 32.21 19.13
N TYR A 308 20.80 31.78 17.98
CA TYR A 308 20.82 30.38 17.59
C TYR A 308 22.18 29.96 17.03
N VAL A 309 22.50 28.70 17.24
CA VAL A 309 23.65 28.03 16.63
C VAL A 309 23.13 26.84 15.83
N PHE A 310 23.52 26.77 14.58
CA PHE A 310 23.11 25.74 13.63
C PHE A 310 24.29 24.87 13.26
N LEU A 311 24.07 23.53 13.31
CA LEU A 311 25.04 22.52 12.87
C LEU A 311 24.29 21.28 12.35
N GLN A 312 25.03 20.31 11.78
CA GLN A 312 24.42 19.13 11.18
C GLN A 312 24.84 17.85 11.91
N ALA A 313 23.85 17.03 12.27
CA ALA A 313 24.03 15.68 12.79
C ALA A 313 23.98 14.64 11.67
N ILE A 314 24.70 13.53 11.87
CA ILE A 314 24.73 12.41 10.92
C ILE A 314 23.37 11.74 10.74
N ASP A 315 22.54 11.74 11.79
CA ASP A 315 21.21 11.14 11.81
C ASP A 315 20.32 11.74 12.91
N ARG A 316 19.06 11.28 12.97
CA ARG A 316 18.09 11.70 13.99
C ARG A 316 18.55 11.40 15.43
N ALA A 317 19.16 10.26 15.67
CA ALA A 317 19.62 9.88 17.01
C ALA A 317 20.76 10.80 17.46
N GLY A 318 21.67 11.13 16.55
CA GLY A 318 22.76 12.07 16.75
C GLY A 318 22.31 13.47 17.14
N THR A 319 21.13 13.95 16.65
CA THR A 319 20.66 15.31 16.95
C THR A 319 20.52 15.58 18.44
N PHE A 320 20.02 14.61 19.23
CA PHE A 320 19.81 14.76 20.65
C PHE A 320 21.12 14.87 21.42
N GLY A 321 22.07 14.01 21.08
CA GLY A 321 23.38 14.01 21.71
C GLY A 321 24.18 15.28 21.36
N LEU A 322 24.19 15.64 20.09
CA LEU A 322 24.92 16.80 19.58
C LEU A 322 24.38 18.12 20.18
N ARG A 323 23.04 18.24 20.26
CA ARG A 323 22.39 19.38 20.91
C ARG A 323 22.81 19.51 22.39
N SER A 324 22.74 18.39 23.12
CA SER A 324 23.12 18.39 24.56
C SER A 324 24.60 18.73 24.78
N GLU A 325 25.48 18.24 23.93
CA GLU A 325 26.91 18.50 23.97
C GLU A 325 27.20 19.97 23.70
N LEU A 326 26.63 20.56 22.67
CA LEU A 326 26.83 21.95 22.32
C LEU A 326 26.29 22.88 23.40
N ILE A 327 25.13 22.61 23.99
CA ILE A 327 24.58 23.41 25.12
C ILE A 327 25.55 23.43 26.29
N LYS A 328 26.11 22.27 26.67
CA LYS A 328 27.07 22.21 27.80
C LYS A 328 28.32 23.03 27.52
N ARG A 329 28.89 22.91 26.32
CA ARG A 329 30.12 23.62 25.94
C ARG A 329 29.91 25.13 25.89
N ILE A 330 28.81 25.56 25.24
CA ILE A 330 28.47 26.99 25.18
C ILE A 330 28.29 27.55 26.64
N HIS A 331 27.55 26.84 27.48
CA HIS A 331 27.32 27.24 28.84
C HIS A 331 28.64 27.37 29.62
N ASP A 332 29.53 26.38 29.55
CA ASP A 332 30.82 26.39 30.24
C ASP A 332 31.74 27.49 29.71
N ARG A 333 31.71 27.73 28.37
CA ARG A 333 32.50 28.77 27.74
C ARG A 333 32.02 30.16 28.16
N PHE A 334 30.72 30.40 28.10
CA PHE A 334 30.14 31.69 28.49
C PHE A 334 30.39 32.02 29.93
N ASN A 335 30.29 31.07 30.86
CA ASN A 335 30.64 31.25 32.26
C ASN A 335 32.13 31.62 32.44
N ARG A 336 33.07 31.01 31.71
CA ARG A 336 34.50 31.31 31.77
C ARG A 336 34.83 32.71 31.25
N GLU A 337 34.11 33.16 30.22
CA GLU A 337 34.32 34.44 29.56
C GLU A 337 33.48 35.58 30.20
N GLY A 338 32.69 35.31 31.22
CA GLY A 338 31.86 36.31 31.91
C GLY A 338 30.65 36.77 31.10
N ILE A 339 30.21 35.98 30.12
CA ILE A 339 28.96 36.23 29.35
C ILE A 339 27.80 35.75 30.19
N GLU A 340 26.90 36.67 30.55
CA GLU A 340 25.77 36.38 31.41
C GLU A 340 24.59 35.80 30.63
N ILE A 341 24.08 34.65 31.08
CA ILE A 341 22.83 34.06 30.67
C ILE A 341 21.77 34.48 31.67
N ASN A 342 20.94 35.43 31.32
CA ASN A 342 20.02 36.08 32.26
C ASN A 342 18.94 35.14 32.81
N TYR A 343 18.64 35.36 34.10
CA TYR A 343 17.34 35.03 34.67
C TYR A 343 16.30 36.06 34.18
N PRO A 344 14.97 35.77 34.31
CA PRO A 344 13.95 36.79 34.06
C PRO A 344 14.22 38.05 34.88
N VAL A 345 14.52 39.16 34.22
CA VAL A 345 14.87 40.45 34.87
C VAL A 345 13.63 41.34 34.93
N ARG A 346 13.46 42.04 36.05
CA ARG A 346 12.45 43.11 36.21
C ARG A 346 13.11 44.35 36.71
N LYS A 347 13.00 45.45 35.96
CA LYS A 347 13.43 46.77 36.41
C LYS A 347 12.36 47.41 37.28
N LEU A 348 12.61 47.53 38.56
CA LEU A 348 11.73 48.24 39.48
C LEU A 348 12.10 49.73 39.49
N ILE A 349 11.16 50.59 39.10
CA ILE A 349 11.28 52.02 39.20
C ILE A 349 10.58 52.42 40.51
N LEU A 350 11.35 52.68 41.55
CA LEU A 350 10.80 53.20 42.77
C LEU A 350 10.59 54.70 42.61
N PRO A 351 9.45 55.27 43.02
CA PRO A 351 9.32 56.72 43.09
C PRO A 351 10.39 57.29 43.97
N GLU A 352 10.97 58.44 43.59
CA GLU A 352 11.89 59.16 44.51
C GLU A 352 11.17 59.38 45.82
N PRO A 353 11.87 59.14 46.97
CA PRO A 353 11.29 59.46 48.29
C PRO A 353 10.88 60.92 48.26
N ALA A 354 9.57 61.20 48.45
CA ALA A 354 9.11 62.53 48.61
C ALA A 354 9.97 63.17 49.77
N ASN A 355 10.77 64.18 49.44
CA ASN A 355 11.61 64.88 50.42
C ASN A 355 10.78 65.63 51.45
N ASP A 356 9.52 65.26 51.63
CA ASP A 356 8.58 65.87 52.56
C ASP A 356 7.82 64.83 53.37
N ILE A 357 8.56 63.86 53.97
CA ILE A 357 8.01 63.15 55.11
C ILE A 357 8.59 63.93 56.25
N GLY A 358 7.87 65.01 56.62
CA GLY A 358 8.07 65.68 57.89
C GLY A 358 8.19 64.63 59.03
N GLU A 359 9.12 64.81 59.88
CA GLU A 359 9.36 63.97 61.06
C GLU A 359 8.03 63.52 61.65
N ILE A 360 7.68 62.24 61.43
CA ILE A 360 6.70 61.64 62.32
C ILE A 360 7.42 61.48 63.64
N MET A 361 7.30 62.52 64.53
CA MET A 361 7.68 62.43 65.91
C MET A 361 6.97 61.21 66.48
N PHE A 362 7.75 60.19 66.77
CA PHE A 362 7.32 59.13 67.66
C PHE A 362 7.17 59.80 69.03
N ASP A 363 5.92 60.05 69.45
CA ASP A 363 5.60 60.46 70.83
C ASP A 363 5.50 59.17 71.68
N PRO A 364 6.48 58.89 72.55
CA PRO A 364 6.49 57.63 73.32
C PRO A 364 5.44 57.60 74.45
N ASP A 365 4.64 58.67 74.62
CA ASP A 365 3.72 58.76 75.79
C ASP A 365 2.20 58.65 75.39
N ASN A 366 1.88 58.31 74.15
CA ASN A 366 0.46 58.17 73.79
C ASN A 366 0.02 56.69 73.64
N ASP A 367 0.04 56.06 74.83
CA ASP A 367 -0.52 54.69 75.01
C ASP A 367 -2.05 54.77 75.30
N THR A 368 -2.88 54.88 74.23
CA THR A 368 -4.33 54.70 74.38
C THR A 368 -4.83 53.86 73.23
N LEU A 369 -4.59 52.57 73.34
CA LEU A 369 -5.42 51.58 72.69
C LEU A 369 -6.78 51.51 73.39
N LYS A 370 -7.78 52.14 72.81
CA LYS A 370 -9.20 51.78 73.15
C LYS A 370 -9.68 50.72 72.20
N GLU A 371 -9.79 49.53 72.75
CA GLU A 371 -10.67 48.50 72.24
C GLU A 371 -12.06 49.10 72.05
N ASN A 372 -12.65 48.81 70.85
CA ASN A 372 -14.11 48.78 70.76
C ASN A 372 -14.45 47.71 69.67
N THR A 373 -14.98 46.58 70.17
CA THR A 373 -16.01 45.67 69.74
C THR A 373 -16.19 45.47 68.27
#